data_d7be1664547c9a81444d18894dedc7f9
#
_entry.id   d7be1664547c9a81444d18894dedc7f9
#
_cell.length_a   1.000
_cell.length_b   1.000
_cell.length_c   1.000
_cell.angle_alpha   90.00
_cell.angle_beta   90.00
_cell.angle_gamma   90.00
#
_symmetry.space_group_name_H-M   'P 1'
#
loop_
_entity.id
_entity.type
_entity.pdbx_description
1 polymer ?
#
loop_
_entity_poly.entity_id
_entity_poly.type
_entity_poly.pdbx_seq_one_letter_code
_entity_poly.pdbx_strand_id
1 'polypeptide(L)'
;MRILTLFICTLFTLTTSAQFSKPRREYVEYLISTDHIDRNYQTGQPAYVKLQAFAGGVPLENVYVHYTHGDEMMPLSTGDSILIQSGEALIPIGTRQEPGFRTCHLRFTVDGKEYKDIVKVGYSTESIRPVIPMPQDFEKFWSKVLKKVRSIPMDVEVTPMPQYDSPSVKVSLVKIVCGENGRSIYGYLAQPKKEGKYPVLFTPPGAGVKKIDPILNYAEMGFISLNIEIHGFLPEQSVEEFKKLNEQYGSYPRFNIHDPHTYYYKDVYAGCVRAVDYLCSLPQFDGKNVCVTGGSQGGALTIVTAALHPRVTCLAPFYPALSDMNGFLHGRAGGWPKFFRDEKTISEMEGASIEEAVHTLSYYDVVNFAKLIKVPGFYSFGYNDETCSATSIMSVINSVSAPKKIVITPTSGHWRFPITNMESILWMKEQWK
;
A
#
# COMPACT_ATOMS: atom_id res chain seq x y z
N MET A 1 -80.76 11.88 3.33
CA MET A 1 -79.43 12.37 3.70
C MET A 1 -78.37 11.34 3.21
N ARG A 2 -77.82 11.60 2.05
CA ARG A 2 -76.77 10.70 1.44
C ARG A 2 -75.40 11.29 1.73
N ILE A 3 -74.60 10.54 2.45
CA ILE A 3 -73.19 10.90 2.76
C ILE A 3 -72.35 10.51 1.55
N LEU A 4 -71.71 11.49 0.94
CA LEU A 4 -70.78 11.33 -0.19
C LEU A 4 -69.43 11.17 0.39
N THR A 5 -68.90 9.95 0.28
CA THR A 5 -67.48 9.63 0.72
C THR A 5 -66.55 9.98 -0.42
N LEU A 6 -65.75 11.02 -0.21
CA LEU A 6 -64.73 11.46 -1.16
C LEU A 6 -63.47 10.55 -1.00
N PHE A 7 -63.15 9.73 -2.00
CA PHE A 7 -61.87 9.00 -2.09
C PHE A 7 -60.81 9.95 -2.66
N ILE A 8 -59.89 10.38 -1.83
CA ILE A 8 -58.70 11.07 -2.29
C ILE A 8 -57.67 10.01 -2.72
N CYS A 9 -57.53 9.81 -4.03
CA CYS A 9 -56.41 9.08 -4.61
C CYS A 9 -55.17 9.96 -4.58
N THR A 10 -54.27 9.74 -3.63
CA THR A 10 -52.92 10.29 -3.66
C THR A 10 -52.10 9.53 -4.72
N LEU A 11 -51.93 10.17 -5.88
CA LEU A 11 -50.96 9.70 -6.87
C LEU A 11 -49.54 9.87 -6.29
N PHE A 12 -48.95 8.79 -5.84
CA PHE A 12 -47.48 8.74 -5.66
C PHE A 12 -46.82 8.72 -7.06
N THR A 13 -46.34 9.86 -7.53
CA THR A 13 -45.44 9.92 -8.66
C THR A 13 -44.09 9.38 -8.18
N LEU A 14 -43.82 8.09 -8.41
CA LEU A 14 -42.51 7.53 -8.38
C LEU A 14 -41.70 8.20 -9.51
N THR A 15 -40.95 9.25 -9.17
CA THR A 15 -39.85 9.70 -10.02
C THR A 15 -38.78 8.63 -10.00
N THR A 16 -38.90 7.66 -10.88
CA THR A 16 -37.76 6.83 -11.24
C THR A 16 -36.77 7.77 -11.92
N SER A 17 -35.76 8.25 -11.18
CA SER A 17 -34.57 8.78 -11.80
C SER A 17 -34.00 7.61 -12.58
N ALA A 18 -34.14 7.61 -13.90
CA ALA A 18 -33.47 6.72 -14.79
C ALA A 18 -31.95 6.97 -14.56
N GLN A 19 -31.35 6.17 -13.74
CA GLN A 19 -29.90 6.11 -13.64
C GLN A 19 -29.45 5.60 -15.00
N PHE A 20 -29.00 6.50 -15.87
CA PHE A 20 -28.33 6.11 -17.10
C PHE A 20 -27.10 5.33 -16.64
N SER A 21 -27.15 4.01 -16.80
CA SER A 21 -25.96 3.19 -16.66
C SER A 21 -24.93 3.75 -17.65
N LYS A 22 -23.72 4.03 -17.18
CA LYS A 22 -22.63 4.41 -18.08
C LYS A 22 -22.59 3.39 -19.23
N PRO A 23 -22.50 3.82 -20.48
CA PRO A 23 -22.41 2.88 -21.60
C PRO A 23 -21.25 1.94 -21.33
N ARG A 24 -21.43 0.67 -21.65
CA ARG A 24 -20.38 -0.37 -21.51
C ARG A 24 -19.12 -0.07 -22.32
N ARG A 25 -19.26 0.75 -23.37
CA ARG A 25 -18.20 1.20 -24.25
C ARG A 25 -18.19 2.71 -24.30
N GLU A 26 -16.99 3.28 -24.20
CA GLU A 26 -16.81 4.69 -24.51
C GLU A 26 -16.71 4.87 -26.03
N TYR A 27 -16.96 6.10 -26.52
CA TYR A 27 -16.85 6.41 -27.93
C TYR A 27 -15.43 6.16 -28.47
N VAL A 28 -14.41 6.49 -27.68
CA VAL A 28 -13.02 6.14 -27.95
C VAL A 28 -12.62 5.02 -27.00
N GLU A 29 -12.24 3.89 -27.54
CA GLU A 29 -11.69 2.74 -26.83
C GLU A 29 -10.24 2.56 -27.24
N TYR A 30 -9.36 2.23 -26.30
CA TYR A 30 -7.97 1.92 -26.62
C TYR A 30 -7.44 0.79 -25.74
N LEU A 31 -6.50 0.06 -26.29
CA LEU A 31 -5.78 -1.02 -25.63
C LEU A 31 -4.29 -0.74 -25.70
N ILE A 32 -3.61 -0.91 -24.58
CA ILE A 32 -2.16 -0.81 -24.48
C ILE A 32 -1.60 -2.17 -24.10
N SER A 33 -0.70 -2.66 -24.92
CA SER A 33 -0.03 -3.95 -24.73
C SER A 33 1.48 -3.84 -24.94
N THR A 34 2.19 -4.84 -24.48
CA THR A 34 3.61 -5.08 -24.76
C THR A 34 3.74 -6.46 -25.38
N ASP A 35 4.88 -6.77 -25.97
CA ASP A 35 5.18 -8.09 -26.56
C ASP A 35 5.43 -9.17 -25.48
N HIS A 36 5.73 -8.76 -24.23
CA HIS A 36 5.83 -9.65 -23.09
C HIS A 36 4.62 -9.47 -22.14
N ILE A 37 3.91 -10.55 -21.85
CA ILE A 37 2.71 -10.52 -21.01
C ILE A 37 3.00 -10.09 -19.57
N ASP A 38 4.16 -10.44 -19.04
CA ASP A 38 4.63 -10.09 -17.71
C ASP A 38 5.35 -8.72 -17.67
N ARG A 39 5.52 -8.09 -18.85
CA ARG A 39 6.26 -6.83 -19.03
C ARG A 39 7.68 -6.86 -18.45
N ASN A 40 8.32 -8.02 -18.41
CA ASN A 40 9.69 -8.20 -17.91
C ASN A 40 10.63 -8.62 -19.04
N TYR A 41 11.68 -7.86 -19.25
CA TYR A 41 12.68 -8.01 -20.31
C TYR A 41 14.04 -8.34 -19.71
N GLN A 42 14.93 -8.90 -20.51
CA GLN A 42 16.33 -8.97 -20.14
C GLN A 42 17.01 -7.62 -20.35
N THR A 43 18.02 -7.31 -19.51
CA THR A 43 18.86 -6.12 -19.76
C THR A 43 19.43 -6.15 -21.17
N GLY A 44 19.45 -5.00 -21.84
CA GLY A 44 19.89 -4.86 -23.23
C GLY A 44 18.77 -5.10 -24.28
N GLN A 45 17.66 -5.75 -23.95
CA GLN A 45 16.55 -5.91 -24.89
C GLN A 45 15.81 -4.56 -25.12
N PRO A 46 15.41 -4.25 -26.36
CA PRO A 46 14.49 -3.14 -26.60
C PRO A 46 13.06 -3.53 -26.21
N ALA A 47 12.31 -2.59 -25.63
CA ALA A 47 10.90 -2.77 -25.31
C ALA A 47 10.05 -1.77 -26.10
N TYR A 48 8.85 -2.21 -26.46
CA TYR A 48 7.88 -1.42 -27.21
C TYR A 48 6.51 -1.50 -26.54
N VAL A 49 5.76 -0.41 -26.67
CA VAL A 49 4.32 -0.37 -26.33
C VAL A 49 3.54 -0.32 -27.64
N LYS A 50 2.59 -1.22 -27.80
CA LYS A 50 1.59 -1.18 -28.86
C LYS A 50 0.33 -0.52 -28.31
N LEU A 51 -0.04 0.61 -28.88
CA LEU A 51 -1.34 1.25 -28.70
C LEU A 51 -2.27 0.83 -29.83
N GLN A 52 -3.45 0.33 -29.51
CA GLN A 52 -4.55 0.11 -30.44
C GLN A 52 -5.71 1.01 -30.02
N ALA A 53 -6.25 1.82 -30.95
CA ALA A 53 -7.26 2.81 -30.62
C ALA A 53 -8.37 2.88 -31.68
N PHE A 54 -9.61 3.01 -31.21
CA PHE A 54 -10.83 2.97 -32.01
C PHE A 54 -11.78 4.10 -31.59
N ALA A 55 -12.50 4.68 -32.55
CA ALA A 55 -13.61 5.58 -32.28
C ALA A 55 -14.90 5.01 -32.86
N GLY A 56 -15.93 4.81 -32.06
CA GLY A 56 -17.18 4.16 -32.49
C GLY A 56 -16.97 2.75 -33.07
N GLY A 57 -15.89 2.05 -32.66
CA GLY A 57 -15.52 0.73 -33.19
C GLY A 57 -14.72 0.76 -34.52
N VAL A 58 -14.41 1.94 -35.04
CA VAL A 58 -13.59 2.12 -36.27
C VAL A 58 -12.16 2.46 -35.85
N PRO A 59 -11.13 1.83 -36.44
CA PRO A 59 -9.73 2.17 -36.19
C PRO A 59 -9.47 3.66 -36.33
N LEU A 60 -8.76 4.27 -35.38
CA LEU A 60 -8.37 5.68 -35.47
C LEU A 60 -7.32 5.89 -36.54
N GLU A 61 -7.43 7.01 -37.28
CA GLU A 61 -6.50 7.43 -38.31
C GLU A 61 -6.10 8.89 -38.05
N ASN A 62 -4.88 9.23 -38.45
CA ASN A 62 -4.38 10.61 -38.45
C ASN A 62 -4.39 11.30 -37.06
N VAL A 63 -4.26 10.53 -35.98
CA VAL A 63 -4.13 11.02 -34.60
C VAL A 63 -2.69 10.82 -34.15
N TYR A 64 -2.06 11.89 -33.64
CA TYR A 64 -0.73 11.78 -33.07
C TYR A 64 -0.80 11.34 -31.61
N VAL A 65 -0.03 10.31 -31.24
CA VAL A 65 0.27 9.95 -29.86
C VAL A 65 1.57 10.63 -29.49
N HIS A 66 1.49 11.51 -28.50
CA HIS A 66 2.66 12.12 -27.87
C HIS A 66 3.12 11.23 -26.72
N TYR A 67 4.42 10.97 -26.61
CA TYR A 67 4.96 10.14 -25.53
C TYR A 67 6.29 10.67 -25.01
N THR A 68 6.55 10.37 -23.75
CA THR A 68 7.84 10.55 -23.08
C THR A 68 8.22 9.24 -22.42
N HIS A 69 9.49 8.92 -22.35
CA HIS A 69 9.95 7.71 -21.67
C HIS A 69 11.27 7.96 -20.94
N GLY A 70 11.57 7.11 -19.99
CA GLY A 70 12.80 7.21 -19.19
C GLY A 70 12.86 6.13 -18.12
N ASP A 71 13.82 6.22 -17.26
CA ASP A 71 13.89 5.37 -16.08
C ASP A 71 12.80 5.72 -15.08
N GLU A 72 12.30 4.72 -14.34
CA GLU A 72 11.21 4.89 -13.40
C GLU A 72 11.47 6.04 -12.42
N MET A 73 10.50 6.98 -12.33
CA MET A 73 10.54 8.16 -11.45
C MET A 73 11.76 9.08 -11.61
N MET A 74 12.55 8.92 -12.66
CA MET A 74 13.68 9.76 -13.03
C MET A 74 13.26 10.75 -14.13
N PRO A 75 14.09 11.74 -14.49
CA PRO A 75 13.79 12.64 -15.61
C PRO A 75 13.50 11.87 -16.89
N LEU A 76 12.46 12.27 -17.58
CA LEU A 76 12.03 11.65 -18.84
C LEU A 76 12.67 12.33 -20.05
N SER A 77 12.61 11.66 -21.21
CA SER A 77 13.00 12.24 -22.50
C SER A 77 12.22 13.51 -22.83
N THR A 78 12.72 14.29 -23.78
CA THR A 78 12.06 15.52 -24.24
C THR A 78 10.69 15.30 -24.90
N GLY A 79 10.35 14.08 -25.21
CA GLY A 79 9.09 13.70 -25.86
C GLY A 79 9.24 13.53 -27.35
N ASP A 80 8.38 12.70 -27.91
CA ASP A 80 8.27 12.41 -29.33
C ASP A 80 6.81 12.12 -29.68
N SER A 81 6.51 11.92 -30.95
CA SER A 81 5.16 11.68 -31.44
C SER A 81 5.14 10.64 -32.55
N ILE A 82 4.16 9.75 -32.48
CA ILE A 82 3.90 8.75 -33.53
C ILE A 82 2.47 8.91 -34.03
N LEU A 83 2.29 8.84 -35.32
CA LEU A 83 0.97 8.85 -35.97
C LEU A 83 0.30 7.48 -35.82
N ILE A 84 -0.93 7.46 -35.33
CA ILE A 84 -1.78 6.26 -35.36
C ILE A 84 -2.14 5.99 -36.82
N GLN A 85 -1.84 4.79 -37.30
CA GLN A 85 -2.18 4.29 -38.62
C GLN A 85 -2.96 2.99 -38.50
N SER A 86 -4.10 2.90 -39.18
CA SER A 86 -4.99 1.73 -39.08
C SER A 86 -5.33 1.32 -37.63
N GLY A 87 -5.51 2.32 -36.79
CA GLY A 87 -5.80 2.14 -35.36
C GLY A 87 -4.61 1.75 -34.50
N GLU A 88 -3.38 1.71 -35.02
CA GLU A 88 -2.22 1.22 -34.26
C GLU A 88 -1.06 2.22 -34.24
N ALA A 89 -0.34 2.24 -33.14
CA ALA A 89 0.96 2.89 -32.98
C ALA A 89 1.92 2.02 -32.18
N LEU A 90 3.17 1.89 -32.63
CA LEU A 90 4.22 1.17 -31.93
C LEU A 90 5.21 2.17 -31.35
N ILE A 91 5.23 2.30 -30.03
CA ILE A 91 5.95 3.32 -29.28
C ILE A 91 7.20 2.68 -28.66
N PRO A 92 8.43 3.15 -28.98
CA PRO A 92 9.63 2.64 -28.36
C PRO A 92 9.75 3.14 -26.92
N ILE A 93 9.99 2.22 -25.98
CA ILE A 93 10.33 2.58 -24.58
C ILE A 93 11.86 2.65 -24.40
N GLY A 94 12.62 2.00 -25.28
CA GLY A 94 14.07 1.88 -25.20
C GLY A 94 14.52 0.61 -24.48
N THR A 95 15.71 0.66 -23.88
CA THR A 95 16.34 -0.47 -23.17
C THR A 95 17.00 0.00 -21.90
N ARG A 96 17.35 -0.94 -20.99
CA ARG A 96 18.22 -0.73 -19.85
C ARG A 96 19.39 -1.70 -19.88
N GLN A 97 20.57 -1.23 -19.41
CA GLN A 97 21.75 -2.07 -19.25
C GLN A 97 21.86 -2.66 -17.85
N GLU A 98 21.10 -2.12 -16.88
CA GLU A 98 21.04 -2.56 -15.50
C GLU A 98 19.63 -2.95 -15.09
N PRO A 99 19.46 -3.86 -14.11
CA PRO A 99 18.16 -4.23 -13.57
C PRO A 99 17.38 -3.02 -13.05
N GLY A 100 16.09 -2.96 -13.36
CA GLY A 100 15.23 -1.84 -12.95
C GLY A 100 14.00 -1.71 -13.82
N PHE A 101 13.37 -0.53 -13.79
CA PHE A 101 12.16 -0.27 -14.56
C PHE A 101 12.31 0.96 -15.46
N ARG A 102 11.65 0.92 -16.61
CA ARG A 102 11.41 2.08 -17.46
C ARG A 102 9.93 2.42 -17.48
N THR A 103 9.64 3.70 -17.65
CA THR A 103 8.28 4.22 -17.77
C THR A 103 8.09 4.89 -19.14
N CYS A 104 6.89 4.79 -19.69
CA CYS A 104 6.41 5.53 -20.82
C CYS A 104 5.10 6.21 -20.45
N HIS A 105 5.03 7.52 -20.57
CA HIS A 105 3.79 8.28 -20.50
C HIS A 105 3.33 8.56 -21.91
N LEU A 106 2.09 8.29 -22.21
CA LEU A 106 1.50 8.55 -23.51
C LEU A 106 0.22 9.39 -23.38
N ARG A 107 -0.04 10.22 -24.39
CA ARG A 107 -1.26 11.00 -24.51
C ARG A 107 -1.64 11.19 -25.96
N PHE A 108 -2.93 11.22 -26.23
CA PHE A 108 -3.48 11.56 -27.55
C PHE A 108 -4.84 12.25 -27.38
N THR A 109 -5.27 12.98 -28.41
CA THR A 109 -6.53 13.76 -28.35
C THR A 109 -7.43 13.35 -29.51
N VAL A 110 -8.70 13.08 -29.22
CA VAL A 110 -9.74 12.79 -30.20
C VAL A 110 -10.92 13.71 -29.90
N ASP A 111 -11.37 14.46 -30.89
CA ASP A 111 -12.50 15.39 -30.79
C ASP A 111 -12.41 16.32 -29.56
N GLY A 112 -11.20 16.82 -29.26
CA GLY A 112 -10.94 17.72 -28.13
C GLY A 112 -10.84 17.05 -26.76
N LYS A 113 -11.10 15.76 -26.65
CA LYS A 113 -10.90 15.00 -25.40
C LYS A 113 -9.51 14.37 -25.38
N GLU A 114 -8.75 14.64 -24.31
CA GLU A 114 -7.43 14.06 -24.09
C GLU A 114 -7.52 12.71 -23.37
N TYR A 115 -6.76 11.73 -23.87
CA TYR A 115 -6.56 10.40 -23.28
C TYR A 115 -5.11 10.27 -22.85
N LYS A 116 -4.89 9.77 -21.64
CA LYS A 116 -3.55 9.59 -21.05
C LYS A 116 -3.42 8.21 -20.45
N ASP A 117 -2.22 7.66 -20.55
CA ASP A 117 -1.89 6.42 -19.86
C ASP A 117 -0.40 6.36 -19.50
N ILE A 118 -0.07 5.41 -18.62
CA ILE A 118 1.29 5.11 -18.20
C ILE A 118 1.55 3.62 -18.38
N VAL A 119 2.72 3.30 -18.90
CA VAL A 119 3.18 1.92 -19.04
C VAL A 119 4.57 1.80 -18.45
N LYS A 120 4.75 0.87 -17.53
CA LYS A 120 6.07 0.51 -17.04
C LYS A 120 6.43 -0.91 -17.46
N VAL A 121 7.70 -1.10 -17.74
CA VAL A 121 8.31 -2.39 -18.06
C VAL A 121 9.51 -2.62 -17.17
N GLY A 122 9.70 -3.86 -16.73
CA GLY A 122 10.84 -4.29 -15.94
C GLY A 122 11.96 -4.86 -16.79
N TYR A 123 13.17 -4.78 -16.27
CA TYR A 123 14.39 -5.37 -16.86
C TYR A 123 15.11 -6.18 -15.80
N SER A 124 15.21 -7.49 -16.00
CA SER A 124 15.87 -8.44 -15.08
C SER A 124 15.47 -8.15 -13.62
N THR A 125 14.17 -8.02 -13.37
CA THR A 125 13.63 -7.50 -12.10
C THR A 125 14.00 -8.34 -10.89
N GLU A 126 14.22 -9.63 -11.08
CA GLU A 126 14.71 -10.58 -10.07
C GLU A 126 16.17 -10.29 -9.62
N SER A 127 16.90 -9.50 -10.41
CA SER A 127 18.27 -9.11 -10.14
C SER A 127 18.41 -7.74 -9.48
N ILE A 128 17.30 -7.01 -9.25
CA ILE A 128 17.32 -5.75 -8.51
C ILE A 128 17.79 -6.00 -7.08
N ARG A 129 18.80 -5.24 -6.64
CA ARG A 129 19.36 -5.29 -5.28
C ARG A 129 19.18 -3.94 -4.59
N PRO A 130 18.97 -3.92 -3.26
CA PRO A 130 18.85 -2.67 -2.53
C PRO A 130 20.15 -1.88 -2.49
N VAL A 131 20.05 -0.55 -2.38
CA VAL A 131 21.19 0.36 -2.20
C VAL A 131 21.32 0.86 -0.76
N ILE A 132 20.27 0.69 0.07
CA ILE A 132 20.35 1.05 1.49
C ILE A 132 21.24 0.09 2.26
N PRO A 133 22.24 0.58 3.04
CA PRO A 133 23.07 -0.29 3.87
C PRO A 133 22.26 -0.85 5.06
N MET A 134 22.67 -2.02 5.55
CA MET A 134 22.17 -2.55 6.82
C MET A 134 23.21 -2.28 7.91
N PRO A 135 22.86 -1.54 9.00
CA PRO A 135 23.76 -1.31 10.12
C PRO A 135 24.21 -2.62 10.77
N GLN A 136 25.47 -2.69 11.21
CA GLN A 136 26.00 -3.91 11.85
C GLN A 136 25.27 -4.24 13.17
N ASP A 137 24.74 -3.23 13.85
CA ASP A 137 24.01 -3.39 15.11
C ASP A 137 22.49 -3.34 14.94
N PHE A 138 21.96 -3.49 13.72
CA PHE A 138 20.53 -3.38 13.39
C PHE A 138 19.64 -4.24 14.30
N GLU A 139 19.94 -5.54 14.44
CA GLU A 139 19.16 -6.44 15.29
C GLU A 139 19.31 -6.08 16.78
N LYS A 140 20.47 -5.65 17.22
CA LYS A 140 20.72 -5.20 18.60
C LYS A 140 19.94 -3.92 18.91
N PHE A 141 19.87 -2.98 17.97
CA PHE A 141 19.09 -1.77 18.09
C PHE A 141 17.61 -2.11 18.33
N TRP A 142 17.01 -2.89 17.44
CA TRP A 142 15.59 -3.27 17.56
C TRP A 142 15.30 -4.14 18.76
N SER A 143 16.19 -5.04 19.14
CA SER A 143 16.07 -5.83 20.37
C SER A 143 16.01 -4.95 21.61
N LYS A 144 16.84 -3.89 21.68
CA LYS A 144 16.81 -2.92 22.80
C LYS A 144 15.49 -2.13 22.82
N VAL A 145 15.04 -1.64 21.65
CA VAL A 145 13.76 -0.90 21.54
C VAL A 145 12.61 -1.77 22.04
N LEU A 146 12.49 -3.00 21.55
CA LEU A 146 11.40 -3.90 21.92
C LEU A 146 11.47 -4.34 23.40
N LYS A 147 12.67 -4.60 23.92
CA LYS A 147 12.84 -4.90 25.34
C LYS A 147 12.34 -3.75 26.21
N LYS A 148 12.68 -2.50 25.88
CA LYS A 148 12.22 -1.31 26.57
C LYS A 148 10.69 -1.17 26.51
N VAL A 149 10.11 -1.27 25.34
CA VAL A 149 8.66 -1.15 25.12
C VAL A 149 7.89 -2.25 25.87
N ARG A 150 8.37 -3.49 25.84
CA ARG A 150 7.74 -4.61 26.55
C ARG A 150 7.88 -4.55 28.08
N SER A 151 8.82 -3.76 28.62
CA SER A 151 8.90 -3.49 30.06
C SER A 151 7.83 -2.51 30.56
N ILE A 152 7.16 -1.79 29.65
CA ILE A 152 6.04 -0.89 29.98
C ILE A 152 4.76 -1.73 30.04
N PRO A 153 3.92 -1.61 31.10
CA PRO A 153 2.61 -2.23 31.14
C PRO A 153 1.78 -1.88 29.90
N MET A 154 1.05 -2.85 29.35
CA MET A 154 0.29 -2.63 28.13
C MET A 154 -0.97 -1.80 28.36
N ASP A 155 -1.52 -1.83 29.57
CA ASP A 155 -2.69 -1.06 30.03
C ASP A 155 -3.76 -0.89 28.95
N VAL A 156 -4.37 -2.03 28.56
CA VAL A 156 -5.34 -2.06 27.48
C VAL A 156 -6.71 -1.63 27.97
N GLU A 157 -7.27 -0.61 27.34
CA GLU A 157 -8.65 -0.21 27.52
C GLU A 157 -9.50 -0.74 26.34
N VAL A 158 -10.62 -1.39 26.63
CA VAL A 158 -11.53 -1.98 25.62
C VAL A 158 -12.92 -1.40 25.80
N THR A 159 -13.41 -0.69 24.81
CA THR A 159 -14.73 -0.07 24.79
C THR A 159 -15.61 -0.74 23.72
N PRO A 160 -16.71 -1.41 24.09
CA PRO A 160 -17.63 -1.98 23.10
C PRO A 160 -18.20 -0.91 22.16
N MET A 161 -18.31 -1.22 20.87
CA MET A 161 -18.81 -0.31 19.83
C MET A 161 -19.97 -0.97 19.07
N PRO A 162 -21.12 -1.20 19.73
CA PRO A 162 -22.23 -1.97 19.17
C PRO A 162 -22.82 -1.35 17.90
N GLN A 163 -22.64 -0.05 17.66
CA GLN A 163 -23.06 0.62 16.43
C GLN A 163 -22.34 0.11 15.18
N TYR A 164 -21.18 -0.56 15.33
CA TYR A 164 -20.41 -1.17 14.26
C TYR A 164 -20.56 -2.70 14.18
N ASP A 165 -21.35 -3.28 15.08
CA ASP A 165 -21.56 -4.73 15.09
C ASP A 165 -22.30 -5.20 13.82
N SER A 166 -21.94 -6.38 13.33
CA SER A 166 -22.76 -7.14 12.38
C SER A 166 -23.47 -8.32 13.08
N PRO A 167 -24.37 -9.03 12.41
CA PRO A 167 -25.00 -10.23 13.00
C PRO A 167 -23.99 -11.25 13.52
N SER A 168 -22.83 -11.39 12.88
CA SER A 168 -21.81 -12.40 13.20
C SER A 168 -20.56 -11.88 13.89
N VAL A 169 -20.35 -10.54 13.92
CA VAL A 169 -19.13 -9.91 14.42
C VAL A 169 -19.46 -8.87 15.48
N LYS A 170 -18.72 -8.85 16.56
CA LYS A 170 -18.70 -7.75 17.55
C LYS A 170 -17.48 -6.88 17.35
N VAL A 171 -17.63 -5.57 17.59
CA VAL A 171 -16.56 -4.58 17.44
C VAL A 171 -16.28 -3.90 18.78
N SER A 172 -15.01 -3.68 19.06
CA SER A 172 -14.58 -2.86 20.21
C SER A 172 -13.50 -1.88 19.77
N LEU A 173 -13.55 -0.66 20.28
CA LEU A 173 -12.42 0.26 20.25
C LEU A 173 -11.43 -0.17 21.31
N VAL A 174 -10.17 -0.31 20.95
CA VAL A 174 -9.09 -0.63 21.87
C VAL A 174 -8.05 0.49 21.90
N LYS A 175 -7.57 0.81 23.10
CA LYS A 175 -6.39 1.65 23.32
C LYS A 175 -5.32 0.77 23.94
N ILE A 176 -4.13 0.83 23.38
CA ILE A 176 -2.99 -0.02 23.78
C ILE A 176 -1.82 0.91 24.10
N VAL A 177 -1.33 0.89 25.34
CA VAL A 177 -0.10 1.61 25.70
C VAL A 177 1.09 0.91 25.03
N CYS A 178 1.83 1.67 24.23
CA CYS A 178 2.93 1.16 23.40
C CYS A 178 4.26 1.91 23.58
N GLY A 179 4.34 2.87 24.51
CA GLY A 179 5.55 3.65 24.74
C GLY A 179 5.54 4.40 26.06
N GLU A 180 6.62 5.14 26.30
CA GLU A 180 6.79 5.97 27.49
C GLU A 180 5.76 7.12 27.52
N ASN A 181 5.56 7.70 28.68
CA ASN A 181 4.64 8.83 28.92
C ASN A 181 3.19 8.57 28.46
N GLY A 182 2.75 7.30 28.53
CA GLY A 182 1.39 6.90 28.15
C GLY A 182 1.15 6.91 26.63
N ARG A 183 2.21 6.95 25.80
CA ARG A 183 2.04 6.84 24.35
C ARG A 183 1.24 5.60 24.00
N SER A 184 0.18 5.79 23.26
CA SER A 184 -0.79 4.75 22.93
C SER A 184 -1.09 4.72 21.46
N ILE A 185 -1.56 3.57 20.98
CA ILE A 185 -2.24 3.41 19.70
C ILE A 185 -3.70 3.07 19.96
N TYR A 186 -4.56 3.45 19.04
CA TYR A 186 -5.98 3.08 19.04
C TYR A 186 -6.28 2.16 17.87
N GLY A 187 -7.32 1.33 18.00
CA GLY A 187 -7.74 0.48 16.91
C GLY A 187 -9.12 -0.13 17.11
N TYR A 188 -9.65 -0.72 16.06
CA TYR A 188 -10.88 -1.48 16.13
C TYR A 188 -10.57 -2.98 16.12
N LEU A 189 -10.96 -3.63 17.21
CA LEU A 189 -10.94 -5.09 17.34
C LEU A 189 -12.27 -5.65 16.87
N ALA A 190 -12.25 -6.43 15.79
CA ALA A 190 -13.41 -7.15 15.30
C ALA A 190 -13.27 -8.66 15.60
N GLN A 191 -14.27 -9.23 16.28
CA GLN A 191 -14.24 -10.62 16.75
C GLN A 191 -15.51 -11.37 16.32
N PRO A 192 -15.42 -12.62 15.88
CA PRO A 192 -16.60 -13.47 15.71
C PRO A 192 -17.43 -13.54 17.01
N LYS A 193 -18.77 -13.40 16.89
CA LYS A 193 -19.69 -13.56 18.04
C LYS A 193 -19.84 -15.04 18.47
N LYS A 194 -19.62 -15.97 17.54
CA LYS A 194 -19.63 -17.38 17.84
C LYS A 194 -18.46 -17.75 18.77
N GLU A 195 -18.73 -18.52 19.79
CA GLU A 195 -17.69 -19.05 20.65
C GLU A 195 -16.71 -19.93 19.89
N GLY A 196 -15.42 -19.85 20.24
CA GLY A 196 -14.39 -20.62 19.58
C GLY A 196 -12.98 -20.05 19.77
N LYS A 197 -12.03 -20.72 19.15
CA LYS A 197 -10.65 -20.29 19.00
C LYS A 197 -10.42 -19.89 17.55
N TYR A 198 -9.75 -18.77 17.36
CA TYR A 198 -9.59 -18.16 16.03
C TYR A 198 -8.15 -17.71 15.78
N PRO A 199 -7.66 -17.80 14.55
CA PRO A 199 -6.43 -17.13 14.16
C PRO A 199 -6.59 -15.62 14.31
N VAL A 200 -5.48 -14.93 14.54
CA VAL A 200 -5.49 -13.46 14.62
C VAL A 200 -4.91 -12.84 13.33
N LEU A 201 -5.48 -11.71 12.94
CA LEU A 201 -5.05 -10.93 11.80
C LEU A 201 -4.81 -9.47 12.22
N PHE A 202 -3.60 -9.00 12.08
CA PHE A 202 -3.23 -7.61 12.30
C PHE A 202 -3.20 -6.83 10.98
N THR A 203 -3.82 -5.65 10.95
CA THR A 203 -3.89 -4.80 9.76
C THR A 203 -3.42 -3.38 10.09
N PRO A 204 -2.12 -3.09 9.94
CA PRO A 204 -1.59 -1.74 10.09
C PRO A 204 -2.04 -0.81 8.96
N PRO A 205 -2.13 0.53 9.22
CA PRO A 205 -2.73 1.48 8.28
C PRO A 205 -1.80 1.89 7.14
N GLY A 206 -2.41 2.32 6.03
CA GLY A 206 -1.74 3.12 5.01
C GLY A 206 -1.35 4.51 5.54
N ALA A 207 -0.56 5.26 4.77
CA ALA A 207 -0.07 6.58 5.17
C ALA A 207 -1.17 7.64 5.34
N GLY A 208 -0.86 8.64 6.16
CA GLY A 208 -1.69 9.81 6.42
C GLY A 208 -2.33 9.82 7.80
N VAL A 209 -2.53 11.03 8.31
CA VAL A 209 -3.27 11.29 9.55
C VAL A 209 -4.74 11.40 9.17
N LYS A 210 -5.49 10.34 9.36
CA LYS A 210 -6.87 10.22 8.90
C LYS A 210 -7.69 9.30 9.79
N LYS A 211 -9.00 9.52 9.78
CA LYS A 211 -9.94 8.61 10.42
C LYS A 211 -9.78 7.20 9.86
N ILE A 212 -9.87 6.22 10.73
CA ILE A 212 -10.00 4.80 10.36
C ILE A 212 -11.39 4.32 10.73
N ASP A 213 -11.89 3.33 9.99
CA ASP A 213 -13.15 2.64 10.28
C ASP A 213 -12.89 1.17 10.60
N PRO A 214 -13.80 0.50 11.35
CA PRO A 214 -13.67 -0.93 11.64
C PRO A 214 -13.68 -1.78 10.37
N ILE A 215 -12.84 -2.80 10.31
CA ILE A 215 -12.77 -3.76 9.19
C ILE A 215 -13.38 -5.09 9.65
N LEU A 216 -14.61 -5.39 9.22
CA LEU A 216 -15.36 -6.55 9.70
C LEU A 216 -15.14 -7.81 8.86
N ASN A 217 -14.89 -7.67 7.57
CA ASN A 217 -14.82 -8.79 6.62
C ASN A 217 -13.83 -9.89 7.04
N TYR A 218 -12.73 -9.55 7.67
CA TYR A 218 -11.80 -10.54 8.18
C TYR A 218 -12.39 -11.37 9.33
N ALA A 219 -13.12 -10.72 10.24
CA ALA A 219 -13.78 -11.41 11.33
C ALA A 219 -14.95 -12.27 10.82
N GLU A 220 -15.68 -11.82 9.80
CA GLU A 220 -16.70 -12.62 9.11
C GLU A 220 -16.10 -13.86 8.42
N MET A 221 -14.84 -13.78 8.00
CA MET A 221 -14.08 -14.89 7.44
C MET A 221 -13.39 -15.77 8.51
N GLY A 222 -13.65 -15.53 9.80
CA GLY A 222 -13.18 -16.37 10.90
C GLY A 222 -11.83 -16.02 11.48
N PHE A 223 -11.39 -14.75 11.40
CA PHE A 223 -10.26 -14.23 12.15
C PHE A 223 -10.74 -13.41 13.36
N ILE A 224 -9.90 -13.23 14.36
CA ILE A 224 -9.94 -12.06 15.21
C ILE A 224 -9.06 -11.01 14.54
N SER A 225 -9.61 -9.88 14.13
CA SER A 225 -8.86 -8.85 13.40
C SER A 225 -8.74 -7.55 14.18
N LEU A 226 -7.58 -6.91 14.05
CA LEU A 226 -7.29 -5.61 14.63
C LEU A 226 -6.70 -4.69 13.56
N ASN A 227 -7.40 -3.61 13.26
CA ASN A 227 -6.85 -2.50 12.50
C ASN A 227 -6.63 -1.30 13.42
N ILE A 228 -5.49 -0.61 13.25
CA ILE A 228 -5.05 0.46 14.15
C ILE A 228 -4.84 1.79 13.42
N GLU A 229 -4.83 2.88 14.17
CA GLU A 229 -4.14 4.12 13.84
C GLU A 229 -2.77 4.12 14.57
N ILE A 230 -1.83 4.94 14.10
CA ILE A 230 -0.43 4.89 14.57
C ILE A 230 0.05 6.20 15.23
N HIS A 231 -0.82 7.22 15.26
CA HIS A 231 -0.44 8.56 15.69
C HIS A 231 -0.80 8.83 17.16
N GLY A 232 -1.64 7.99 17.77
CA GLY A 232 -2.17 8.16 19.13
C GLY A 232 -3.43 9.02 19.17
N PHE A 233 -4.14 9.15 18.04
CA PHE A 233 -5.37 9.90 17.95
C PHE A 233 -6.60 9.00 18.05
N LEU A 234 -7.60 9.44 18.82
CA LEU A 234 -8.85 8.72 18.96
C LEU A 234 -9.60 8.65 17.60
N PRO A 235 -9.92 7.46 17.07
CA PRO A 235 -10.57 7.33 15.75
C PRO A 235 -11.98 7.93 15.65
N GLU A 236 -12.66 8.11 16.78
CA GLU A 236 -14.02 8.65 16.86
C GLU A 236 -14.10 10.19 16.68
N GLN A 237 -12.98 10.86 16.44
CA GLN A 237 -12.96 12.28 16.13
C GLN A 237 -13.64 12.57 14.78
N SER A 238 -14.08 13.82 14.60
CA SER A 238 -14.69 14.29 13.35
C SER A 238 -13.69 14.36 12.19
N VAL A 239 -14.20 14.42 10.98
CA VAL A 239 -13.38 14.60 9.77
C VAL A 239 -12.62 15.94 9.82
N GLU A 240 -13.25 16.99 10.36
CA GLU A 240 -12.65 18.31 10.53
C GLU A 240 -11.48 18.31 11.51
N GLU A 241 -11.58 17.55 12.60
CA GLU A 241 -10.48 17.36 13.56
C GLU A 241 -9.33 16.62 12.91
N PHE A 242 -9.59 15.53 12.19
CA PHE A 242 -8.55 14.83 11.44
C PHE A 242 -7.90 15.68 10.36
N LYS A 243 -8.63 16.59 9.71
CA LYS A 243 -8.05 17.55 8.78
C LYS A 243 -7.03 18.46 9.46
N LYS A 244 -7.38 19.04 10.63
CA LYS A 244 -6.46 19.85 11.43
C LYS A 244 -5.25 19.06 11.91
N LEU A 245 -5.46 17.83 12.37
CA LEU A 245 -4.36 16.93 12.76
C LEU A 245 -3.44 16.63 11.59
N ASN A 246 -3.97 16.42 10.40
CA ASN A 246 -3.16 16.19 9.21
C ASN A 246 -2.37 17.44 8.77
N GLU A 247 -2.94 18.64 8.92
CA GLU A 247 -2.21 19.88 8.70
C GLU A 247 -1.00 20.02 9.65
N GLN A 248 -1.15 19.56 10.89
CA GLN A 248 -0.13 19.65 11.93
C GLN A 248 0.89 18.51 11.88
N TYR A 249 0.44 17.30 11.59
CA TYR A 249 1.25 16.07 11.68
C TYR A 249 1.50 15.37 10.35
N GLY A 250 1.00 15.91 9.22
CA GLY A 250 1.09 15.24 7.92
C GLY A 250 2.53 15.01 7.41
N SER A 251 3.48 15.80 7.89
CA SER A 251 4.92 15.62 7.63
C SER A 251 5.60 14.59 8.53
N TYR A 252 4.85 13.84 9.33
CA TYR A 252 5.37 12.86 10.30
C TYR A 252 6.48 11.93 9.78
N PRO A 253 6.56 11.55 8.49
CA PRO A 253 7.66 10.72 8.03
C PRO A 253 9.03 11.37 8.16
N ARG A 254 9.08 12.68 8.37
CA ARG A 254 10.31 13.46 8.52
C ARG A 254 10.68 13.78 9.97
N PHE A 255 9.75 13.58 10.92
CA PHE A 255 9.95 13.94 12.32
C PHE A 255 11.15 13.21 12.93
N ASN A 256 12.14 13.99 13.37
CA ASN A 256 13.40 13.52 13.96
C ASN A 256 14.22 12.59 13.03
N ILE A 257 14.18 12.81 11.72
CA ILE A 257 14.92 12.00 10.73
C ILE A 257 16.44 12.06 10.93
N HIS A 258 16.96 13.00 11.71
CA HIS A 258 18.38 13.17 12.01
C HIS A 258 18.92 12.18 13.06
N ASP A 259 18.03 11.49 13.83
CA ASP A 259 18.45 10.59 14.92
C ASP A 259 17.62 9.30 14.96
N PRO A 260 18.24 8.12 14.78
CA PRO A 260 17.55 6.85 14.81
C PRO A 260 16.90 6.53 16.16
N HIS A 261 17.33 7.14 17.25
CA HIS A 261 16.75 6.89 18.59
C HIS A 261 15.47 7.67 18.85
N THR A 262 15.22 8.73 18.11
CA THR A 262 14.05 9.60 18.26
C THR A 262 13.16 9.68 17.03
N TYR A 263 13.59 9.08 15.92
CA TYR A 263 12.83 9.06 14.67
C TYR A 263 11.41 8.52 14.87
N TYR A 264 10.45 9.21 14.27
CA TYR A 264 9.02 8.97 14.45
C TYR A 264 8.60 7.50 14.31
N TYR A 265 9.12 6.82 13.31
CA TYR A 265 8.77 5.41 13.04
C TYR A 265 9.27 4.42 14.10
N LYS A 266 10.16 4.80 15.01
CA LYS A 266 10.56 3.94 16.13
C LYS A 266 9.35 3.49 16.95
N ASP A 267 8.53 4.47 17.34
CA ASP A 267 7.35 4.19 18.17
C ASP A 267 6.22 3.56 17.35
N VAL A 268 6.12 3.89 16.05
CA VAL A 268 5.17 3.24 15.14
C VAL A 268 5.46 1.75 15.01
N TYR A 269 6.72 1.38 14.76
CA TYR A 269 7.11 -0.02 14.62
C TYR A 269 6.94 -0.80 15.93
N ALA A 270 7.33 -0.19 17.04
CA ALA A 270 7.10 -0.75 18.36
C ALA A 270 5.59 -0.91 18.69
N GLY A 271 4.77 0.07 18.31
CA GLY A 271 3.31 0.02 18.45
C GLY A 271 2.68 -1.14 17.67
N CYS A 272 3.14 -1.39 16.44
CA CYS A 272 2.69 -2.55 15.66
C CYS A 272 3.02 -3.88 16.35
N VAL A 273 4.21 -4.00 16.94
CA VAL A 273 4.59 -5.19 17.71
C VAL A 273 3.69 -5.35 18.94
N ARG A 274 3.38 -4.26 19.67
CA ARG A 274 2.48 -4.28 20.83
C ARG A 274 1.04 -4.66 20.46
N ALA A 275 0.56 -4.23 19.28
CA ALA A 275 -0.74 -4.65 18.77
C ALA A 275 -0.81 -6.18 18.59
N VAL A 276 0.25 -6.80 18.10
CA VAL A 276 0.33 -8.27 17.98
C VAL A 276 0.51 -8.94 19.35
N ASP A 277 1.30 -8.36 20.27
CA ASP A 277 1.38 -8.85 21.66
C ASP A 277 -0.03 -8.90 22.28
N TYR A 278 -0.86 -7.85 22.08
CA TYR A 278 -2.25 -7.82 22.57
C TYR A 278 -3.12 -8.89 21.91
N LEU A 279 -3.11 -9.00 20.59
CA LEU A 279 -3.87 -10.04 19.88
C LEU A 279 -3.54 -11.45 20.39
N CYS A 280 -2.26 -11.72 20.64
CA CYS A 280 -1.77 -12.98 21.18
C CYS A 280 -2.18 -13.24 22.65
N SER A 281 -2.63 -12.23 23.38
CA SER A 281 -3.10 -12.34 24.76
C SER A 281 -4.60 -12.64 24.87
N LEU A 282 -5.34 -12.53 23.78
CA LEU A 282 -6.79 -12.70 23.79
C LEU A 282 -7.19 -14.15 24.11
N PRO A 283 -8.20 -14.35 24.97
CA PRO A 283 -8.65 -15.70 25.34
C PRO A 283 -9.14 -16.53 24.14
N GLN A 284 -9.69 -15.88 23.09
CA GLN A 284 -10.18 -16.54 21.88
C GLN A 284 -9.11 -16.80 20.83
N PHE A 285 -7.88 -16.34 21.03
CA PHE A 285 -6.78 -16.68 20.11
C PHE A 285 -6.53 -18.19 20.09
N ASP A 286 -6.29 -18.77 18.93
CA ASP A 286 -6.05 -20.21 18.75
C ASP A 286 -4.68 -20.67 19.26
N GLY A 287 -3.82 -19.72 19.65
CA GLY A 287 -2.49 -19.99 20.19
C GLY A 287 -1.41 -20.22 19.12
N LYS A 288 -1.76 -20.29 17.84
CA LYS A 288 -0.88 -20.70 16.76
C LYS A 288 -0.77 -19.71 15.62
N ASN A 289 -1.87 -19.27 15.02
CA ASN A 289 -1.89 -18.60 13.74
C ASN A 289 -1.98 -17.09 13.88
N VAL A 290 -0.91 -16.40 13.53
CA VAL A 290 -0.77 -14.93 13.58
C VAL A 290 -0.43 -14.43 12.20
N CYS A 291 -1.38 -13.75 11.55
CA CYS A 291 -1.24 -13.19 10.22
C CYS A 291 -1.12 -11.66 10.27
N VAL A 292 -0.41 -11.08 9.32
CA VAL A 292 -0.32 -9.62 9.16
C VAL A 292 -0.52 -9.25 7.70
N THR A 293 -1.36 -8.24 7.42
CA THR A 293 -1.60 -7.76 6.04
C THR A 293 -1.84 -6.25 6.01
N GLY A 294 -1.36 -5.60 4.97
CA GLY A 294 -1.59 -4.18 4.74
C GLY A 294 -1.05 -3.71 3.39
N GLY A 295 -1.45 -2.51 2.97
CA GLY A 295 -0.99 -1.91 1.72
C GLY A 295 -0.25 -0.60 1.96
N SER A 296 0.66 -0.23 1.05
CA SER A 296 1.43 1.02 1.14
C SER A 296 2.27 1.09 2.43
N GLN A 297 2.16 2.12 3.24
CA GLN A 297 2.75 2.13 4.58
C GLN A 297 2.32 0.91 5.39
N GLY A 298 1.05 0.48 5.30
CA GLY A 298 0.59 -0.74 5.94
C GLY A 298 1.31 -1.99 5.43
N GLY A 299 1.71 -2.03 4.16
CA GLY A 299 2.55 -3.08 3.59
C GLY A 299 3.96 -3.08 4.17
N ALA A 300 4.55 -1.90 4.36
CA ALA A 300 5.81 -1.72 5.08
C ALA A 300 5.72 -2.22 6.53
N LEU A 301 4.71 -1.74 7.26
CA LEU A 301 4.47 -2.13 8.64
C LEU A 301 4.15 -3.62 8.80
N THR A 302 3.56 -4.26 7.78
CA THR A 302 3.36 -5.71 7.71
C THR A 302 4.70 -6.46 7.73
N ILE A 303 5.66 -6.06 6.90
CA ILE A 303 6.98 -6.67 6.83
C ILE A 303 7.77 -6.43 8.13
N VAL A 304 7.76 -5.18 8.62
CA VAL A 304 8.43 -4.82 9.88
C VAL A 304 7.88 -5.64 11.05
N THR A 305 6.56 -5.74 11.16
CA THR A 305 5.92 -6.51 12.24
C THR A 305 6.30 -7.99 12.17
N ALA A 306 6.28 -8.57 10.98
CA ALA A 306 6.66 -9.98 10.79
C ALA A 306 8.15 -10.24 11.09
N ALA A 307 9.03 -9.28 10.79
CA ALA A 307 10.45 -9.39 11.12
C ALA A 307 10.74 -9.27 12.62
N LEU A 308 9.99 -8.41 13.33
CA LEU A 308 10.22 -8.08 14.73
C LEU A 308 9.44 -8.94 15.72
N HIS A 309 8.35 -9.58 15.29
CA HIS A 309 7.49 -10.34 16.20
C HIS A 309 7.56 -11.85 15.91
N PRO A 310 8.16 -12.65 16.80
CA PRO A 310 8.47 -14.07 16.54
C PRO A 310 7.23 -14.98 16.44
N ARG A 311 6.04 -14.49 16.85
CA ARG A 311 4.80 -15.27 16.75
C ARG A 311 4.06 -15.09 15.42
N VAL A 312 4.47 -14.15 14.55
CA VAL A 312 3.89 -14.04 13.21
C VAL A 312 4.21 -15.31 12.42
N THR A 313 3.19 -15.89 11.79
CA THR A 313 3.30 -17.16 11.06
C THR A 313 3.21 -16.99 9.55
N CYS A 314 2.59 -15.91 9.07
CA CYS A 314 2.59 -15.53 7.66
C CYS A 314 2.29 -14.03 7.49
N LEU A 315 2.62 -13.48 6.33
CA LEU A 315 2.39 -12.08 6.01
C LEU A 315 1.90 -11.90 4.57
N ALA A 316 1.09 -10.84 4.34
CA ALA A 316 0.62 -10.47 3.01
C ALA A 316 0.75 -8.94 2.78
N PRO A 317 1.95 -8.42 2.51
CA PRO A 317 2.16 -7.01 2.18
C PRO A 317 1.79 -6.72 0.73
N PHE A 318 1.12 -5.57 0.51
CA PHE A 318 0.81 -5.04 -0.80
C PHE A 318 1.58 -3.74 -1.03
N TYR A 319 2.22 -3.61 -2.19
CA TYR A 319 2.97 -2.40 -2.61
C TYR A 319 3.63 -1.64 -1.45
N PRO A 320 4.57 -2.26 -0.71
CA PRO A 320 5.13 -1.69 0.52
C PRO A 320 5.85 -0.37 0.28
N ALA A 321 5.53 0.63 1.10
CA ALA A 321 6.25 1.90 1.21
C ALA A 321 7.54 1.74 2.04
N LEU A 322 8.26 2.82 2.32
CA LEU A 322 9.48 2.87 3.16
C LEU A 322 10.55 1.86 2.72
N SER A 323 10.66 1.65 1.42
CA SER A 323 11.43 0.57 0.81
C SER A 323 12.56 1.16 -0.04
N ASP A 324 13.80 0.79 0.23
CA ASP A 324 14.99 1.21 -0.53
C ASP A 324 15.02 2.73 -0.78
N MET A 325 14.80 3.49 0.30
CA MET A 325 14.53 4.93 0.27
C MET A 325 15.70 5.75 -0.30
N ASN A 326 16.93 5.20 -0.29
CA ASN A 326 18.12 5.85 -0.83
C ASN A 326 18.23 5.77 -2.36
N GLY A 327 17.29 5.14 -3.07
CA GLY A 327 17.37 4.93 -4.51
C GLY A 327 17.73 6.18 -5.31
N PHE A 328 17.11 7.34 -5.01
CA PHE A 328 17.37 8.60 -5.71
C PHE A 328 18.81 9.12 -5.57
N LEU A 329 19.48 8.84 -4.46
CA LEU A 329 20.91 9.15 -4.27
C LEU A 329 21.83 8.27 -5.14
N HIS A 330 21.29 7.18 -5.69
CA HIS A 330 21.99 6.23 -6.55
C HIS A 330 21.46 6.22 -8.00
N GLY A 331 20.82 7.31 -8.45
CA GLY A 331 20.36 7.48 -9.82
C GLY A 331 19.22 6.54 -10.24
N ARG A 332 18.42 6.03 -9.30
CA ARG A 332 17.26 5.19 -9.58
C ARG A 332 16.06 5.52 -8.66
N ALA A 333 14.89 5.01 -8.99
CA ALA A 333 13.72 5.22 -8.16
C ALA A 333 13.92 4.67 -6.73
N GLY A 334 13.60 5.51 -5.74
CA GLY A 334 13.50 5.16 -4.33
C GLY A 334 12.03 5.01 -3.91
N GLY A 335 11.79 4.41 -2.73
CA GLY A 335 10.46 4.23 -2.16
C GLY A 335 9.83 5.51 -1.61
N TRP A 336 8.51 5.44 -1.36
CA TRP A 336 7.81 6.47 -0.60
C TRP A 336 8.41 6.58 0.82
N PRO A 337 8.62 7.80 1.36
CA PRO A 337 8.11 9.12 0.91
C PRO A 337 9.02 9.88 -0.05
N LYS A 338 10.00 9.27 -0.69
CA LYS A 338 10.85 9.88 -1.72
C LYS A 338 11.73 11.03 -1.18
N PHE A 339 12.32 10.84 -0.03
CA PHE A 339 13.09 11.86 0.71
C PHE A 339 14.18 12.58 -0.11
N PHE A 340 14.81 11.87 -1.04
CA PHE A 340 15.98 12.34 -1.79
C PHE A 340 15.70 12.56 -3.27
N ARG A 341 14.43 12.73 -3.65
CA ARG A 341 14.03 12.81 -5.06
C ARG A 341 14.51 14.08 -5.75
N ASP A 342 14.45 15.21 -5.05
CA ASP A 342 14.75 16.53 -5.55
C ASP A 342 15.13 17.48 -4.40
N GLU A 343 15.64 18.68 -4.73
CA GLU A 343 16.05 19.69 -3.74
C GLU A 343 14.92 20.04 -2.76
N LYS A 344 13.67 20.07 -3.24
CA LYS A 344 12.52 20.37 -2.39
C LYS A 344 12.34 19.28 -1.31
N THR A 345 12.35 18.02 -1.68
CA THR A 345 12.19 16.91 -0.73
C THR A 345 13.34 16.82 0.26
N ILE A 346 14.56 17.19 -0.15
CA ILE A 346 15.73 17.30 0.71
C ILE A 346 15.57 18.47 1.69
N SER A 347 15.14 19.66 1.22
CA SER A 347 14.95 20.83 2.09
C SER A 347 13.85 20.65 3.16
N GLU A 348 12.92 19.74 2.94
CA GLU A 348 11.84 19.41 3.88
C GLU A 348 12.28 18.47 5.03
N MET A 349 13.55 18.06 5.12
CA MET A 349 14.05 17.14 6.16
C MET A 349 14.41 17.82 7.49
N GLU A 350 13.77 18.91 7.82
CA GLU A 350 13.86 19.60 9.13
C GLU A 350 15.30 19.94 9.57
N GLY A 351 16.17 20.28 8.61
CA GLY A 351 17.57 20.64 8.87
C GLY A 351 18.52 19.45 9.04
N ALA A 352 18.05 18.21 8.88
CA ALA A 352 18.93 17.06 8.84
C ALA A 352 19.83 17.08 7.60
N SER A 353 21.09 16.72 7.76
CA SER A 353 21.96 16.45 6.63
C SER A 353 21.53 15.15 5.91
N ILE A 354 21.96 15.01 4.65
CA ILE A 354 21.71 13.77 3.90
C ILE A 354 22.34 12.56 4.63
N GLU A 355 23.53 12.70 5.17
CA GLU A 355 24.24 11.66 5.90
C GLU A 355 23.49 11.22 7.16
N GLU A 356 22.98 12.17 7.96
CA GLU A 356 22.16 11.86 9.14
C GLU A 356 20.87 11.16 8.76
N ALA A 357 20.16 11.64 7.73
CA ALA A 357 18.96 11.03 7.24
C ALA A 357 19.21 9.59 6.71
N VAL A 358 20.26 9.39 5.90
CA VAL A 358 20.68 8.06 5.40
C VAL A 358 21.01 7.13 6.55
N HIS A 359 21.76 7.61 7.54
CA HIS A 359 22.08 6.83 8.74
C HIS A 359 20.83 6.40 9.48
N THR A 360 19.94 7.34 9.78
CA THR A 360 18.67 7.05 10.46
C THR A 360 17.82 6.08 9.65
N LEU A 361 17.57 6.37 8.36
CA LEU A 361 16.74 5.53 7.51
C LEU A 361 17.28 4.11 7.35
N SER A 362 18.58 3.89 7.50
CA SER A 362 19.16 2.54 7.45
C SER A 362 18.64 1.61 8.55
N TYR A 363 18.19 2.14 9.69
CA TYR A 363 17.53 1.38 10.77
C TYR A 363 16.04 1.17 10.54
N TYR A 364 15.42 1.87 9.57
CA TYR A 364 13.96 1.89 9.38
C TYR A 364 13.51 1.44 7.99
N ASP A 365 14.43 1.31 7.05
CA ASP A 365 14.10 0.84 5.71
C ASP A 365 13.63 -0.62 5.72
N VAL A 366 12.50 -0.84 5.07
CA VAL A 366 11.81 -2.14 5.04
C VAL A 366 12.67 -3.24 4.41
N VAL A 367 13.59 -2.89 3.52
CA VAL A 367 14.56 -3.83 2.95
C VAL A 367 15.37 -4.56 4.03
N ASN A 368 15.78 -3.83 5.08
CA ASN A 368 16.59 -4.43 6.14
C ASN A 368 15.78 -5.40 7.02
N PHE A 369 14.48 -5.13 7.20
CA PHE A 369 13.56 -6.07 7.84
C PHE A 369 13.24 -7.27 6.93
N ALA A 370 13.09 -7.06 5.63
CA ALA A 370 12.84 -8.11 4.67
C ALA A 370 13.91 -9.23 4.70
N LYS A 371 15.17 -8.86 4.94
CA LYS A 371 16.28 -9.82 5.13
C LYS A 371 16.10 -10.73 6.33
N LEU A 372 15.28 -10.32 7.33
CA LEU A 372 15.02 -11.07 8.57
C LEU A 372 13.76 -11.94 8.49
N ILE A 373 12.96 -11.86 7.44
CA ILE A 373 11.73 -12.64 7.28
C ILE A 373 12.05 -14.12 7.17
N LYS A 374 11.42 -14.93 8.05
CA LYS A 374 11.59 -16.39 8.11
C LYS A 374 10.29 -17.17 7.82
N VAL A 375 9.19 -16.47 7.69
CA VAL A 375 7.85 -17.05 7.50
C VAL A 375 7.35 -16.83 6.08
N PRO A 376 6.43 -17.68 5.56
CA PRO A 376 5.92 -17.53 4.20
C PRO A 376 5.19 -16.21 4.01
N GLY A 377 5.34 -15.61 2.82
CA GLY A 377 4.74 -14.32 2.47
C GLY A 377 4.03 -14.32 1.12
N PHE A 378 2.91 -13.58 1.05
CA PHE A 378 2.18 -13.27 -0.19
C PHE A 378 2.44 -11.81 -0.56
N TYR A 379 3.18 -11.54 -1.62
CA TYR A 379 3.58 -10.21 -2.04
C TYR A 379 2.84 -9.80 -3.30
N SER A 380 2.24 -8.60 -3.33
CA SER A 380 1.56 -8.13 -4.54
C SER A 380 1.75 -6.63 -4.77
N PHE A 381 1.92 -6.26 -6.05
CA PHE A 381 2.04 -4.88 -6.49
C PHE A 381 1.78 -4.75 -7.99
N GLY A 382 1.67 -3.50 -8.46
CA GLY A 382 1.56 -3.16 -9.87
C GLY A 382 2.78 -2.40 -10.37
N TYR A 383 3.13 -2.56 -11.66
CA TYR A 383 4.27 -1.83 -12.22
C TYR A 383 4.00 -0.35 -12.38
N ASN A 384 2.74 0.04 -12.72
CA ASN A 384 2.36 1.43 -12.94
C ASN A 384 2.19 2.24 -11.64
N ASP A 385 2.65 1.72 -10.51
CA ASP A 385 2.60 2.44 -9.24
C ASP A 385 3.57 3.65 -9.26
N GLU A 386 3.01 4.86 -9.12
CA GLU A 386 3.76 6.10 -9.04
C GLU A 386 3.95 6.62 -7.60
N THR A 387 3.42 5.90 -6.62
CA THR A 387 3.60 6.20 -5.19
C THR A 387 4.75 5.41 -4.60
N CYS A 388 4.66 4.08 -4.69
CA CYS A 388 5.71 3.15 -4.29
C CYS A 388 6.33 2.56 -5.56
N SER A 389 7.58 2.90 -5.86
CA SER A 389 8.24 2.47 -7.10
C SER A 389 8.36 0.95 -7.19
N ALA A 390 8.11 0.41 -8.37
CA ALA A 390 8.30 -1.02 -8.62
C ALA A 390 9.75 -1.46 -8.34
N THR A 391 10.73 -0.59 -8.63
CA THR A 391 12.16 -0.81 -8.30
C THR A 391 12.36 -1.03 -6.80
N SER A 392 11.81 -0.15 -5.95
CA SER A 392 11.98 -0.27 -4.49
C SER A 392 11.24 -1.49 -3.92
N ILE A 393 10.05 -1.80 -4.45
CA ILE A 393 9.29 -2.98 -4.05
C ILE A 393 10.03 -4.27 -4.41
N MET A 394 10.62 -4.36 -5.61
CA MET A 394 11.42 -5.51 -6.01
C MET A 394 12.69 -5.64 -5.17
N SER A 395 13.31 -4.54 -4.74
CA SER A 395 14.43 -4.56 -3.78
C SER A 395 14.04 -5.27 -2.46
N VAL A 396 12.82 -5.03 -1.97
CA VAL A 396 12.27 -5.71 -0.78
C VAL A 396 12.02 -7.19 -1.06
N ILE A 397 11.27 -7.51 -2.12
CA ILE A 397 10.88 -8.89 -2.46
C ILE A 397 12.11 -9.77 -2.71
N ASN A 398 13.11 -9.24 -3.40
CA ASN A 398 14.37 -9.96 -3.69
C ASN A 398 15.25 -10.13 -2.43
N SER A 399 15.04 -9.33 -1.39
CA SER A 399 15.75 -9.45 -0.11
C SER A 399 15.15 -10.51 0.82
N VAL A 400 13.93 -10.98 0.55
CA VAL A 400 13.28 -12.04 1.33
C VAL A 400 13.78 -13.40 0.88
N SER A 401 14.35 -14.19 1.81
CA SER A 401 14.80 -15.57 1.56
C SER A 401 13.75 -16.63 1.87
N ALA A 402 12.75 -16.30 2.69
CA ALA A 402 11.67 -17.20 3.06
C ALA A 402 10.76 -17.55 1.85
N PRO A 403 9.96 -18.63 1.92
CA PRO A 403 8.99 -18.97 0.89
C PRO A 403 8.05 -17.79 0.58
N LYS A 404 7.87 -17.49 -0.70
CA LYS A 404 7.06 -16.36 -1.13
C LYS A 404 6.22 -16.69 -2.35
N LYS A 405 4.95 -16.25 -2.31
CA LYS A 405 4.08 -16.16 -3.47
C LYS A 405 4.07 -14.71 -3.93
N ILE A 406 4.39 -14.47 -5.19
CA ILE A 406 4.42 -13.14 -5.78
C ILE A 406 3.31 -13.04 -6.81
N VAL A 407 2.44 -12.04 -6.65
CA VAL A 407 1.34 -11.74 -7.59
C VAL A 407 1.52 -10.32 -8.10
N ILE A 408 1.99 -10.22 -9.34
CA ILE A 408 2.21 -8.94 -10.01
C ILE A 408 1.04 -8.68 -10.95
N THR A 409 0.48 -7.47 -10.90
CA THR A 409 -0.47 -6.98 -11.89
C THR A 409 0.19 -5.83 -12.66
N PRO A 410 0.88 -6.10 -13.78
CA PRO A 410 1.73 -5.10 -14.45
C PRO A 410 1.00 -3.83 -14.88
N THR A 411 -0.33 -3.91 -15.06
CA THR A 411 -1.18 -2.79 -15.47
C THR A 411 -1.72 -1.96 -14.30
N SER A 412 -1.62 -2.43 -13.06
CA SER A 412 -2.14 -1.69 -11.91
C SER A 412 -1.14 -0.64 -11.40
N GLY A 413 -1.70 0.42 -10.80
CA GLY A 413 -0.97 1.44 -10.04
C GLY A 413 -0.97 1.15 -8.54
N HIS A 414 -1.09 2.21 -7.72
CA HIS A 414 -1.06 2.13 -6.25
C HIS A 414 -2.38 1.63 -5.66
N TRP A 415 -2.81 0.44 -6.06
CA TRP A 415 -4.04 -0.20 -5.60
C TRP A 415 -3.99 -1.71 -5.87
N ARG A 416 -4.94 -2.45 -5.29
CA ARG A 416 -5.07 -3.90 -5.48
C ARG A 416 -6.48 -4.28 -5.93
N PHE A 417 -6.57 -5.27 -6.77
CA PHE A 417 -7.86 -5.82 -7.16
C PHE A 417 -8.54 -6.56 -5.98
N PRO A 418 -9.88 -6.48 -5.87
CA PRO A 418 -10.61 -7.26 -4.86
C PRO A 418 -10.30 -8.75 -4.91
N ILE A 419 -10.13 -9.32 -6.10
CA ILE A 419 -9.76 -10.73 -6.26
C ILE A 419 -8.38 -11.04 -5.68
N THR A 420 -7.39 -10.19 -5.87
CA THR A 420 -6.05 -10.37 -5.29
C THR A 420 -6.09 -10.27 -3.76
N ASN A 421 -6.94 -9.39 -3.23
CA ASN A 421 -7.15 -9.31 -1.79
C ASN A 421 -7.77 -10.61 -1.25
N MET A 422 -8.80 -11.13 -1.91
CA MET A 422 -9.43 -12.41 -1.53
C MET A 422 -8.44 -13.56 -1.64
N GLU A 423 -7.66 -13.62 -2.72
CA GLU A 423 -6.61 -14.63 -2.92
C GLU A 423 -5.60 -14.63 -1.78
N SER A 424 -5.17 -13.44 -1.31
CA SER A 424 -4.24 -13.34 -0.18
C SER A 424 -4.82 -13.87 1.12
N ILE A 425 -6.13 -13.66 1.36
CA ILE A 425 -6.81 -14.17 2.55
C ILE A 425 -6.92 -15.70 2.51
N LEU A 426 -7.31 -16.26 1.36
CA LEU A 426 -7.38 -17.72 1.17
C LEU A 426 -6.00 -18.33 1.33
N TRP A 427 -4.97 -17.72 0.72
CA TRP A 427 -3.60 -18.15 0.87
C TRP A 427 -3.12 -18.13 2.33
N MET A 428 -3.44 -17.08 3.12
CA MET A 428 -3.11 -17.04 4.55
C MET A 428 -3.77 -18.19 5.31
N LYS A 429 -5.02 -18.55 4.96
CA LYS A 429 -5.71 -19.71 5.57
C LYS A 429 -5.03 -21.06 5.24
N GLU A 430 -4.45 -21.20 4.07
CA GLU A 430 -3.67 -22.37 3.69
C GLU A 430 -2.38 -22.53 4.52
N GLN A 431 -1.88 -21.43 5.14
CA GLN A 431 -0.71 -21.46 6.02
C GLN A 431 -1.04 -21.89 7.46
N TRP A 432 -2.32 -22.11 7.81
CA TRP A 432 -2.71 -22.47 9.18
C TRP A 432 -2.19 -23.85 9.59
N LYS A 433 -1.76 -23.94 10.88
CA LYS A 433 -1.19 -25.14 11.48
C LYS A 433 -2.14 -25.82 12.45
#